data_3fd13b7e8028dc0cc7dc79c5fff49774
#
_entry.id   3fd13b7e8028dc0cc7dc79c5fff49774
#
_cell.length_a   1.000
_cell.length_b   1.000
_cell.length_c   1.000
_cell.angle_alpha   90.00
_cell.angle_beta   90.00
_cell.angle_gamma   90.00
#
_symmetry.space_group_name_H-M   'P 1'
#
loop_
_entity.id
_entity.type
_entity.pdbx_description
1 polymer ?
#
loop_
_entity_poly.entity_id
_entity_poly.type
_entity_poly.pdbx_seq_one_letter_code
_entity_poly.pdbx_strand_id
1 'polypeptide(L)'
;MTDLCKKGREVHGLMIRKAILEDIPAIAEIYDEIHTEEEAGHVSIGWVREIYPTRETAEAALNSGDLYVLEDRGKVVAAGRLNQRQEPSYAEAGWEYDAKEEEVMVLHTLVVSPKGENRGYGKAFVLFYEDFAIKRGCKYLRMDTNEKNRRARKFYSKMGYKEVGIVPCEFNGIRGVQLVCLEKKL
;
A
#
# COMPACT_ATOMS: atom_id res chain seq x y z
N MET A 1 2.15 -22.62 17.24
CA MET A 1 2.27 -21.52 16.26
C MET A 1 1.69 -22.01 14.95
N THR A 2 0.44 -21.64 14.75
CA THR A 2 -0.46 -22.31 13.81
C THR A 2 -0.26 -21.85 12.36
N ASP A 3 -0.29 -22.78 11.47
CA ASP A 3 -0.09 -22.80 10.01
C ASP A 3 -1.08 -21.95 9.17
N LEU A 4 -1.72 -20.96 9.80
CA LEU A 4 -2.73 -20.10 9.18
C LEU A 4 -2.16 -18.99 8.25
N CYS A 5 -0.84 -18.82 8.22
CA CYS A 5 -0.18 -17.76 7.46
C CYS A 5 0.24 -18.18 6.04
N LYS A 6 0.11 -19.45 5.67
CA LYS A 6 0.56 -19.99 4.38
C LYS A 6 -0.55 -20.18 3.33
N LYS A 7 -1.83 -20.10 3.72
CA LYS A 7 -2.93 -20.18 2.74
C LYS A 7 -3.41 -18.79 2.38
N GLY A 8 -3.05 -18.33 1.19
CA GLY A 8 -3.60 -17.12 0.58
C GLY A 8 -5.12 -17.18 0.48
N ARG A 9 -5.78 -16.01 0.44
CA ARG A 9 -7.23 -15.93 0.22
C ARG A 9 -7.49 -15.90 -1.28
N GLU A 10 -8.17 -16.89 -1.78
CA GLU A 10 -8.64 -16.92 -3.15
C GLU A 10 -9.99 -16.21 -3.27
N VAL A 11 -10.07 -15.21 -4.14
CA VAL A 11 -11.31 -14.50 -4.49
C VAL A 11 -11.39 -14.44 -6.01
N HIS A 12 -12.29 -15.21 -6.63
CA HIS A 12 -12.51 -15.21 -8.08
C HIS A 12 -11.25 -15.43 -8.93
N GLY A 13 -10.38 -16.37 -8.54
CA GLY A 13 -9.11 -16.66 -9.23
C GLY A 13 -7.96 -15.70 -8.86
N LEU A 14 -8.19 -14.76 -7.96
CA LEU A 14 -7.16 -13.89 -7.38
C LEU A 14 -6.68 -14.49 -6.06
N MET A 15 -5.37 -14.53 -5.87
CA MET A 15 -4.76 -15.01 -4.62
C MET A 15 -3.89 -13.92 -4.00
N ILE A 16 -4.15 -13.58 -2.73
CA ILE A 16 -3.27 -12.68 -1.98
C ILE A 16 -2.54 -13.49 -0.91
N ARG A 17 -1.22 -13.38 -0.91
CA ARG A 17 -0.33 -14.12 -0.01
C ARG A 17 0.87 -13.27 0.43
N LYS A 18 1.59 -13.74 1.44
CA LYS A 18 2.92 -13.19 1.72
C LYS A 18 3.82 -13.34 0.50
N ALA A 19 4.62 -12.30 0.27
CA ALA A 19 5.66 -12.35 -0.76
C ALA A 19 6.78 -13.33 -0.35
N ILE A 20 7.43 -13.87 -1.36
CA ILE A 20 8.64 -14.68 -1.27
C ILE A 20 9.75 -14.02 -2.11
N LEU A 21 10.98 -14.51 -2.01
CA LEU A 21 12.12 -13.91 -2.71
C LEU A 21 11.94 -13.88 -4.23
N GLU A 22 11.30 -14.90 -4.77
CA GLU A 22 11.02 -15.06 -6.19
C GLU A 22 10.04 -14.02 -6.74
N ASP A 23 9.29 -13.33 -5.87
CA ASP A 23 8.36 -12.27 -6.29
C ASP A 23 9.06 -10.91 -6.50
N ILE A 24 10.24 -10.71 -5.93
CA ILE A 24 10.95 -9.41 -5.97
C ILE A 24 11.16 -8.89 -7.40
N PRO A 25 11.58 -9.71 -8.38
CA PRO A 25 11.71 -9.22 -9.76
C PRO A 25 10.41 -8.69 -10.34
N ALA A 26 9.28 -9.37 -10.11
CA ALA A 26 7.98 -8.94 -10.62
C ALA A 26 7.48 -7.66 -9.92
N ILE A 27 7.75 -7.51 -8.62
CA ILE A 27 7.40 -6.28 -7.88
C ILE A 27 8.25 -5.10 -8.39
N ALA A 28 9.55 -5.31 -8.60
CA ALA A 28 10.44 -4.29 -9.16
C ALA A 28 10.01 -3.87 -10.58
N GLU A 29 9.55 -4.81 -11.41
CA GLU A 29 8.99 -4.50 -12.73
C GLU A 29 7.73 -3.61 -12.60
N ILE A 30 6.84 -3.88 -11.64
CA ILE A 30 5.67 -3.03 -11.40
C ILE A 30 6.08 -1.61 -10.97
N TYR A 31 7.10 -1.47 -10.12
CA TYR A 31 7.63 -0.15 -9.76
C TYR A 31 8.16 0.60 -10.97
N ASP A 32 8.92 -0.09 -11.83
CA ASP A 32 9.48 0.49 -13.04
C ASP A 32 8.39 0.93 -14.04
N GLU A 33 7.35 0.11 -14.23
CA GLU A 33 6.17 0.45 -15.02
C GLU A 33 5.49 1.73 -14.50
N ILE A 34 5.30 1.84 -13.18
CA ILE A 34 4.66 3.00 -12.55
C ILE A 34 5.53 4.25 -12.71
N HIS A 35 6.84 4.15 -12.54
CA HIS A 35 7.76 5.26 -12.80
C HIS A 35 7.69 5.73 -14.25
N THR A 36 7.58 4.79 -15.19
CA THR A 36 7.43 5.11 -16.61
C THR A 36 6.15 5.89 -16.89
N GLU A 37 5.03 5.50 -16.29
CA GLU A 37 3.75 6.21 -16.39
C GLU A 37 3.81 7.61 -15.75
N GLU A 38 4.52 7.76 -14.61
CA GLU A 38 4.75 9.06 -13.97
C GLU A 38 5.58 9.99 -14.85
N GLU A 39 6.70 9.51 -15.40
CA GLU A 39 7.59 10.26 -16.29
C GLU A 39 6.93 10.66 -17.61
N ALA A 40 6.02 9.82 -18.10
CA ALA A 40 5.19 10.12 -19.28
C ALA A 40 4.05 11.11 -18.98
N GLY A 41 3.81 11.44 -17.68
CA GLY A 41 2.73 12.33 -17.26
C GLY A 41 1.33 11.71 -17.30
N HIS A 42 1.23 10.39 -17.44
CA HIS A 42 -0.04 9.68 -17.43
C HIS A 42 -0.64 9.53 -16.03
N VAL A 43 0.21 9.49 -15.02
CA VAL A 43 -0.14 9.49 -13.60
C VAL A 43 0.60 10.58 -12.86
N SER A 44 0.15 10.92 -11.66
CA SER A 44 0.80 11.90 -10.79
C SER A 44 0.79 11.36 -9.36
N ILE A 45 1.79 10.55 -9.05
CA ILE A 45 1.96 9.87 -7.76
C ILE A 45 2.99 10.60 -6.91
N GLY A 46 3.94 11.28 -7.57
CA GLY A 46 5.03 12.02 -6.93
C GLY A 46 6.19 11.14 -6.50
N TRP A 47 6.32 9.97 -7.10
CA TRP A 47 7.48 9.09 -6.93
C TRP A 47 8.59 9.47 -7.89
N VAL A 48 9.82 9.14 -7.53
CA VAL A 48 11.01 9.48 -8.32
C VAL A 48 11.82 8.21 -8.54
N ARG A 49 12.05 7.88 -9.81
CA ARG A 49 12.86 6.74 -10.22
C ARG A 49 14.22 6.78 -9.50
N GLU A 50 14.75 5.63 -9.16
CA GLU A 50 16.00 5.44 -8.41
C GLU A 50 15.99 5.96 -6.95
N ILE A 51 14.94 6.69 -6.54
CA ILE A 51 14.78 7.12 -5.15
C ILE A 51 13.75 6.26 -4.43
N TYR A 52 12.50 6.22 -4.95
CA TYR A 52 11.42 5.49 -4.29
C TYR A 52 10.20 5.29 -5.21
N PRO A 53 9.54 4.11 -5.17
CA PRO A 53 10.08 2.86 -4.62
C PRO A 53 11.10 2.22 -5.55
N THR A 54 12.03 1.46 -4.98
CA THR A 54 13.06 0.72 -5.71
C THR A 54 12.98 -0.77 -5.39
N ARG A 55 13.80 -1.58 -6.05
CA ARG A 55 13.94 -3.00 -5.72
C ARG A 55 14.27 -3.21 -4.24
N GLU A 56 15.16 -2.40 -3.70
CA GLU A 56 15.58 -2.45 -2.30
C GLU A 56 14.42 -2.14 -1.35
N THR A 57 13.46 -1.31 -1.78
CA THR A 57 12.21 -1.08 -1.04
C THR A 57 11.42 -2.36 -0.85
N ALA A 58 11.30 -3.18 -1.91
CA ALA A 58 10.60 -4.47 -1.85
C ALA A 58 11.39 -5.49 -1.00
N GLU A 59 12.71 -5.55 -1.17
CA GLU A 59 13.58 -6.44 -0.41
C GLU A 59 13.55 -6.13 1.09
N ALA A 60 13.56 -4.85 1.48
CA ALA A 60 13.44 -4.44 2.87
C ALA A 60 12.09 -4.83 3.48
N ALA A 61 11.00 -4.67 2.73
CA ALA A 61 9.66 -5.08 3.16
C ALA A 61 9.53 -6.62 3.27
N LEU A 62 10.15 -7.37 2.35
CA LEU A 62 10.23 -8.83 2.41
C LEU A 62 10.98 -9.29 3.66
N ASN A 63 12.15 -8.72 3.92
CA ASN A 63 12.98 -9.04 5.09
C ASN A 63 12.28 -8.73 6.42
N SER A 64 11.44 -7.69 6.44
CA SER A 64 10.59 -7.36 7.60
C SER A 64 9.39 -8.30 7.75
N GLY A 65 9.09 -9.14 6.74
CA GLY A 65 7.95 -10.04 6.73
C GLY A 65 6.60 -9.35 6.54
N ASP A 66 6.61 -8.12 6.04
CA ASP A 66 5.44 -7.23 5.91
C ASP A 66 4.89 -7.15 4.48
N LEU A 67 5.60 -7.75 3.51
CA LEU A 67 5.28 -7.66 2.08
C LEU A 67 4.26 -8.72 1.67
N TYR A 68 3.23 -8.28 0.96
CA TYR A 68 2.17 -9.12 0.38
C TYR A 68 2.04 -8.87 -1.11
N VAL A 69 1.69 -9.91 -1.84
CA VAL A 69 1.43 -9.85 -3.28
C VAL A 69 0.02 -10.34 -3.61
N LEU A 70 -0.55 -9.78 -4.68
CA LEU A 70 -1.74 -10.29 -5.32
C LEU A 70 -1.33 -10.94 -6.63
N GLU A 71 -1.73 -12.19 -6.80
CA GLU A 71 -1.56 -12.95 -8.04
C GLU A 71 -2.88 -13.07 -8.78
N ASP A 72 -2.80 -12.93 -10.10
CA ASP A 72 -3.83 -13.32 -11.05
C ASP A 72 -3.23 -14.35 -12.01
N ARG A 73 -3.75 -15.58 -11.98
CA ARG A 73 -3.29 -16.70 -12.83
C ARG A 73 -1.78 -16.92 -12.78
N GLY A 74 -1.22 -16.92 -11.56
CA GLY A 74 0.20 -17.18 -11.33
C GLY A 74 1.12 -16.00 -11.67
N LYS A 75 0.59 -14.80 -11.93
CA LYS A 75 1.39 -13.57 -12.15
C LYS A 75 1.14 -12.59 -11.02
N VAL A 76 2.20 -12.04 -10.45
CA VAL A 76 2.10 -10.93 -9.51
C VAL A 76 1.61 -9.69 -10.26
N VAL A 77 0.49 -9.12 -9.82
CA VAL A 77 -0.18 -7.96 -10.44
C VAL A 77 -0.34 -6.78 -9.50
N ALA A 78 -0.15 -7.01 -8.19
CA ALA A 78 -0.10 -5.94 -7.20
C ALA A 78 0.76 -6.37 -6.01
N ALA A 79 1.29 -5.41 -5.27
CA ALA A 79 2.01 -5.62 -4.03
C ALA A 79 1.75 -4.47 -3.06
N GLY A 80 1.91 -4.74 -1.76
CA GLY A 80 1.78 -3.75 -0.71
C GLY A 80 2.38 -4.25 0.59
N ARG A 81 2.73 -3.32 1.47
CA ARG A 81 3.33 -3.59 2.78
C ARG A 81 2.29 -3.34 3.86
N LEU A 82 2.09 -4.33 4.74
CA LEU A 82 1.12 -4.27 5.85
C LEU A 82 1.82 -4.46 7.18
N ASN A 83 1.78 -3.45 8.04
CA ASN A 83 2.29 -3.53 9.42
C ASN A 83 1.59 -2.51 10.32
N GLN A 84 2.03 -2.40 11.58
CA GLN A 84 1.50 -1.45 12.56
C GLN A 84 2.43 -0.24 12.77
N ARG A 85 3.46 -0.08 11.95
CA ARG A 85 4.40 1.05 12.04
C ARG A 85 3.84 2.24 11.29
N GLN A 86 3.68 3.32 12.00
CA GLN A 86 3.24 4.59 11.42
C GLN A 86 4.44 5.41 10.94
N GLU A 87 4.27 6.15 9.84
CA GLU A 87 5.28 7.07 9.36
C GLU A 87 5.49 8.20 10.40
N PRO A 88 6.72 8.68 10.62
CA PRO A 88 6.98 9.74 11.59
C PRO A 88 6.15 11.01 11.37
N SER A 89 5.90 11.36 10.11
CA SER A 89 5.05 12.50 9.71
C SER A 89 3.58 12.35 10.14
N TYR A 90 3.12 11.14 10.44
CA TYR A 90 1.77 10.91 10.92
C TYR A 90 1.49 11.56 12.29
N ALA A 91 2.54 11.88 13.06
CA ALA A 91 2.39 12.61 14.32
C ALA A 91 1.75 14.00 14.16
N GLU A 92 1.87 14.60 12.97
CA GLU A 92 1.30 15.92 12.66
C GLU A 92 -0.10 15.83 12.01
N ALA A 93 -0.58 14.63 11.73
CA ALA A 93 -1.90 14.45 11.11
C ALA A 93 -3.04 14.58 12.13
N GLY A 94 -4.14 15.16 11.69
CA GLY A 94 -5.35 15.33 12.51
C GLY A 94 -6.20 14.07 12.57
N TRP A 95 -5.66 12.96 13.08
CA TRP A 95 -6.40 11.70 13.19
C TRP A 95 -7.70 11.89 13.96
N GLU A 96 -8.77 11.32 13.45
CA GLU A 96 -10.10 11.40 14.08
C GLU A 96 -10.19 10.52 15.34
N TYR A 97 -9.42 9.41 15.34
CA TYR A 97 -9.44 8.46 16.45
C TYR A 97 -8.10 8.47 17.19
N ASP A 98 -8.19 8.70 18.53
CA ASP A 98 -7.05 8.50 19.44
C ASP A 98 -6.83 6.99 19.63
N ALA A 99 -6.02 6.41 18.74
CA ALA A 99 -5.79 4.98 18.65
C ALA A 99 -4.36 4.66 19.11
N LYS A 100 -4.24 3.61 19.91
CA LYS A 100 -2.93 3.06 20.27
C LYS A 100 -2.30 2.37 19.06
N GLU A 101 -0.98 2.28 19.04
CA GLU A 101 -0.23 1.70 17.92
C GLU A 101 -0.70 0.27 17.60
N GLU A 102 -0.95 -0.54 18.63
CA GLU A 102 -1.44 -1.92 18.48
C GLU A 102 -2.87 -2.02 17.90
N GLU A 103 -3.63 -0.94 17.92
CA GLU A 103 -5.00 -0.90 17.37
C GLU A 103 -5.04 -0.43 15.91
N VAL A 104 -3.88 -0.02 15.36
CA VAL A 104 -3.79 0.54 14.01
C VAL A 104 -3.09 -0.44 13.07
N MET A 105 -3.65 -0.67 11.90
CA MET A 105 -2.95 -1.30 10.77
C MET A 105 -2.66 -0.25 9.70
N VAL A 106 -1.46 -0.29 9.15
CA VAL A 106 -1.01 0.66 8.12
C VAL A 106 -0.73 -0.09 6.81
N LEU A 107 -1.24 0.46 5.72
CA LEU A 107 -0.94 0.03 4.36
C LEU A 107 0.08 1.00 3.75
N HIS A 108 1.25 0.49 3.40
CA HIS A 108 2.31 1.26 2.74
C HIS A 108 2.53 0.75 1.31
N THR A 109 2.87 1.65 0.42
CA THR A 109 3.36 1.35 -0.93
C THR A 109 2.48 0.35 -1.69
N LEU A 110 1.16 0.57 -1.67
CA LEU A 110 0.28 -0.23 -2.54
C LEU A 110 0.55 0.12 -3.99
N VAL A 111 0.98 -0.88 -4.74
CA VAL A 111 1.18 -0.80 -6.19
C VAL A 111 0.27 -1.79 -6.91
N VAL A 112 -0.17 -1.39 -8.09
CA VAL A 112 -0.91 -2.24 -9.03
C VAL A 112 -0.28 -2.04 -10.40
N SER A 113 0.03 -3.14 -11.09
CA SER A 113 0.59 -3.06 -12.45
C SER A 113 -0.34 -2.24 -13.36
N PRO A 114 0.18 -1.23 -14.07
CA PRO A 114 -0.59 -0.46 -15.04
C PRO A 114 -1.26 -1.34 -16.10
N LYS A 115 -0.65 -2.45 -16.47
CA LYS A 115 -1.21 -3.46 -17.39
C LYS A 115 -2.47 -4.13 -16.87
N GLY A 116 -2.75 -4.03 -15.57
CA GLY A 116 -3.93 -4.56 -14.88
C GLY A 116 -5.00 -3.52 -14.57
N GLU A 117 -5.00 -2.37 -15.21
CA GLU A 117 -5.98 -1.32 -14.97
C GLU A 117 -7.43 -1.81 -15.12
N ASN A 118 -8.30 -1.27 -14.24
CA ASN A 118 -9.75 -1.56 -14.21
C ASN A 118 -10.15 -3.02 -13.95
N ARG A 119 -9.21 -3.90 -13.59
CA ARG A 119 -9.50 -5.29 -13.18
C ARG A 119 -9.86 -5.45 -11.70
N GLY A 120 -9.91 -4.36 -10.95
CA GLY A 120 -10.30 -4.37 -9.53
C GLY A 120 -9.21 -4.87 -8.57
N TYR A 121 -7.95 -5.01 -8.99
CA TYR A 121 -6.86 -5.50 -8.16
C TYR A 121 -6.61 -4.61 -6.94
N GLY A 122 -6.61 -3.29 -7.10
CA GLY A 122 -6.48 -2.37 -5.98
C GLY A 122 -7.60 -2.55 -4.95
N LYS A 123 -8.85 -2.71 -5.41
CA LYS A 123 -9.99 -2.98 -4.51
C LYS A 123 -9.84 -4.31 -3.79
N ALA A 124 -9.44 -5.36 -4.50
CA ALA A 124 -9.22 -6.68 -3.89
C ALA A 124 -8.14 -6.62 -2.81
N PHE A 125 -7.04 -5.88 -3.07
CA PHE A 125 -5.95 -5.72 -2.11
C PHE A 125 -6.39 -4.92 -0.87
N VAL A 126 -7.13 -3.83 -1.04
CA VAL A 126 -7.65 -3.04 0.09
C VAL A 126 -8.63 -3.84 0.94
N LEU A 127 -9.53 -4.62 0.33
CA LEU A 127 -10.43 -5.50 1.07
C LEU A 127 -9.67 -6.59 1.85
N PHE A 128 -8.59 -7.12 1.28
CA PHE A 128 -7.70 -8.04 2.01
C PHE A 128 -7.03 -7.33 3.19
N TYR A 129 -6.54 -6.12 3.01
CA TYR A 129 -5.95 -5.31 4.06
C TYR A 129 -6.92 -5.08 5.24
N GLU A 130 -8.17 -4.74 4.96
CA GLU A 130 -9.22 -4.57 5.96
C GLU A 130 -9.48 -5.87 6.74
N ASP A 131 -9.67 -6.98 6.04
CA ASP A 131 -9.81 -8.30 6.68
C ASP A 131 -8.58 -8.71 7.49
N PHE A 132 -7.38 -8.40 6.99
CA PHE A 132 -6.14 -8.70 7.68
C PHE A 132 -6.04 -7.93 9.00
N ALA A 133 -6.41 -6.64 8.99
CA ALA A 133 -6.45 -5.80 10.18
C ALA A 133 -7.43 -6.33 11.23
N ILE A 134 -8.66 -6.69 10.82
CA ILE A 134 -9.67 -7.29 11.70
C ILE A 134 -9.12 -8.56 12.38
N LYS A 135 -8.49 -9.45 11.61
CA LYS A 135 -7.90 -10.71 12.14
C LYS A 135 -6.74 -10.47 13.10
N ARG A 136 -6.11 -9.31 13.04
CA ARG A 136 -5.04 -8.86 13.95
C ARG A 136 -5.57 -8.09 15.16
N GLY A 137 -6.89 -7.90 15.27
CA GLY A 137 -7.51 -7.14 16.35
C GLY A 137 -7.37 -5.63 16.21
N CYS A 138 -6.91 -5.13 15.05
CA CYS A 138 -6.86 -3.71 14.77
C CYS A 138 -8.26 -3.17 14.52
N LYS A 139 -8.52 -1.97 15.00
CA LYS A 139 -9.82 -1.28 14.87
C LYS A 139 -9.76 -0.13 13.85
N TYR A 140 -8.56 0.35 13.57
CA TYR A 140 -8.32 1.52 12.75
C TYR A 140 -7.33 1.20 11.64
N LEU A 141 -7.61 1.77 10.48
CA LEU A 141 -6.80 1.65 9.29
C LEU A 141 -6.23 3.01 8.94
N ARG A 142 -4.93 3.09 8.72
CA ARG A 142 -4.24 4.31 8.30
C ARG A 142 -3.41 4.06 7.07
N MET A 143 -3.32 5.04 6.23
CA MET A 143 -2.45 5.08 5.06
C MET A 143 -2.25 6.52 4.62
N ASP A 144 -1.37 6.70 3.66
CA ASP A 144 -1.16 7.99 3.03
C ASP A 144 -1.11 7.88 1.51
N THR A 145 -1.21 9.02 0.87
CA THR A 145 -0.89 9.19 -0.55
C THR A 145 -0.41 10.63 -0.79
N ASN A 146 0.30 10.85 -1.89
CA ASN A 146 0.68 12.21 -2.27
C ASN A 146 -0.56 13.04 -2.63
N GLU A 147 -0.58 14.33 -2.26
CA GLU A 147 -1.69 15.24 -2.57
C GLU A 147 -2.01 15.31 -4.07
N LYS A 148 -0.99 15.14 -4.93
CA LYS A 148 -1.12 15.13 -6.37
C LYS A 148 -1.82 13.88 -6.91
N ASN A 149 -1.82 12.79 -6.15
CA ASN A 149 -2.41 11.52 -6.56
C ASN A 149 -3.94 11.53 -6.42
N ARG A 150 -4.61 12.34 -7.24
CA ARG A 150 -6.06 12.49 -7.23
C ARG A 150 -6.80 11.17 -7.47
N ARG A 151 -6.18 10.25 -8.24
CA ARG A 151 -6.75 8.94 -8.54
C ARG A 151 -6.83 8.08 -7.28
N ALA A 152 -5.74 7.98 -6.52
CA ALA A 152 -5.71 7.22 -5.26
C ALA A 152 -6.66 7.85 -4.23
N ARG A 153 -6.63 9.18 -4.06
CA ARG A 153 -7.54 9.91 -3.15
C ARG A 153 -9.01 9.57 -3.44
N LYS A 154 -9.44 9.69 -4.70
CA LYS A 154 -10.80 9.33 -5.13
C LYS A 154 -11.10 7.84 -4.91
N PHE A 155 -10.15 6.97 -5.15
CA PHE A 155 -10.30 5.53 -4.95
C PHE A 155 -10.52 5.21 -3.47
N TYR A 156 -9.67 5.69 -2.58
CA TYR A 156 -9.79 5.45 -1.14
C TYR A 156 -11.05 6.07 -0.54
N SER A 157 -11.44 7.27 -0.98
CA SER A 157 -12.71 7.88 -0.59
C SER A 157 -13.91 6.97 -0.91
N LYS A 158 -13.94 6.35 -2.11
CA LYS A 158 -14.97 5.36 -2.47
C LYS A 158 -14.93 4.08 -1.65
N MET A 159 -13.77 3.75 -1.08
CA MET A 159 -13.60 2.62 -0.15
C MET A 159 -13.94 2.99 1.30
N GLY A 160 -14.40 4.21 1.55
CA GLY A 160 -14.82 4.69 2.87
C GLY A 160 -13.69 5.24 3.75
N TYR A 161 -12.52 5.48 3.17
CA TYR A 161 -11.44 6.19 3.88
C TYR A 161 -11.68 7.69 3.85
N LYS A 162 -11.41 8.34 4.98
CA LYS A 162 -11.56 9.77 5.18
C LYS A 162 -10.20 10.44 5.17
N GLU A 163 -10.05 11.51 4.42
CA GLU A 163 -8.87 12.38 4.51
C GLU A 163 -8.93 13.17 5.81
N VAL A 164 -7.91 13.04 6.65
CA VAL A 164 -7.87 13.65 7.99
C VAL A 164 -6.81 14.74 8.13
N GLY A 165 -5.97 14.92 7.12
CA GLY A 165 -4.97 15.98 7.10
C GLY A 165 -4.02 15.84 5.93
N ILE A 166 -3.29 16.92 5.67
CA ILE A 166 -2.16 16.95 4.73
C ILE A 166 -0.94 17.38 5.52
N VAL A 167 0.10 16.56 5.52
CA VAL A 167 1.32 16.83 6.28
C VAL A 167 2.52 16.99 5.32
N PRO A 168 3.28 18.08 5.46
CA PRO A 168 4.50 18.29 4.68
C PRO A 168 5.61 17.39 5.24
N CYS A 169 6.36 16.75 4.36
CA CYS A 169 7.47 15.90 4.78
C CYS A 169 8.55 15.75 3.71
N GLU A 170 9.69 15.20 4.11
CA GLU A 170 10.58 14.49 3.24
C GLU A 170 10.20 13.01 3.31
N PHE A 171 9.72 12.45 2.20
CA PHE A 171 9.20 11.10 2.15
C PHE A 171 10.14 10.19 1.38
N ASN A 172 10.78 9.26 2.08
CA ASN A 172 11.71 8.29 1.48
C ASN A 172 12.78 8.95 0.57
N GLY A 173 13.36 10.09 1.02
CA GLY A 173 14.36 10.84 0.27
C GLY A 173 13.81 11.86 -0.74
N ILE A 174 12.50 11.89 -0.95
CA ILE A 174 11.85 12.87 -1.83
C ILE A 174 11.42 14.08 -1.00
N ARG A 175 11.96 15.25 -1.31
CA ARG A 175 11.67 16.50 -0.58
C ARG A 175 10.39 17.17 -1.05
N GLY A 176 9.76 17.93 -0.13
CA GLY A 176 8.59 18.76 -0.45
C GLY A 176 7.33 17.97 -0.75
N VAL A 177 7.25 16.72 -0.25
CA VAL A 177 6.06 15.90 -0.38
C VAL A 177 4.98 16.42 0.56
N GLN A 178 3.75 16.44 0.07
CA GLN A 178 2.54 16.69 0.85
C GLN A 178 1.77 15.37 0.94
N LEU A 179 1.81 14.72 2.11
CA LEU A 179 1.10 13.47 2.34
C LEU A 179 -0.33 13.75 2.79
N VAL A 180 -1.29 13.26 2.03
CA VAL A 180 -2.68 13.18 2.46
C VAL A 180 -2.85 11.94 3.33
N CYS A 181 -3.10 12.15 4.61
CA CYS A 181 -3.34 11.10 5.57
C CYS A 181 -4.79 10.64 5.50
N LEU A 182 -4.99 9.33 5.44
CA LEU A 182 -6.31 8.70 5.30
C LEU A 182 -6.55 7.74 6.45
N GLU A 183 -7.75 7.77 7.00
CA GLU A 183 -8.16 6.93 8.12
C GLU A 183 -9.53 6.28 7.86
N LYS A 184 -9.69 5.05 8.36
CA LYS A 184 -10.98 4.35 8.38
C LYS A 184 -11.10 3.55 9.68
N LYS A 185 -12.25 3.62 10.31
CA LYS A 185 -12.63 2.73 11.42
C LYS A 185 -13.29 1.48 10.85
N LEU A 186 -12.91 0.31 11.34
CA LEU A 186 -13.48 -0.99 10.99
C LEU A 186 -14.76 -1.28 11.74
#